data_9fc870dcf2206488e2b833c43bb15cad
#
_entry.id   9fc870dcf2206488e2b833c43bb15cad
#
_cell.length_a   1.000
_cell.length_b   1.000
_cell.length_c   1.000
_cell.angle_alpha   90.00
_cell.angle_beta   90.00
_cell.angle_gamma   90.00
#
_symmetry.space_group_name_H-M   'P 1'
#
loop_
_entity.id
_entity.type
_entity.pdbx_description
1 polymer ?
#
loop_
_entity_poly.entity_id
_entity_poly.type
_entity_poly.pdbx_seq_one_letter_code
_entity_poly.pdbx_strand_id
1 'polypeptide(L)'
;RIFALSEEFKYIPVRQDEKLELAKLLGRVPIPVKETIDEPHCKINVLLQAFVSRLKLEGLALMADLVYVTQSAGRILRAMFEIALKKGWAGVAKDALALCKTAEKRMWPTMTPLRQFPECSPEIIKKAERIDVPWQQYFDLDPPRMGELLGMQKHGRQVCNMVSRFPRLDVQAQVQPITKSLLRVELTLTPNFEWDDNLHGRAEGWWIIVEDCDGEQILFHDQFLLRK
;
A
#
# COMPACT_ATOMS: atom_id res chain seq x y z
N ARG A 1 11.53 1.90 10.11
CA ARG A 1 12.57 2.55 10.90
C ARG A 1 12.69 4.03 10.57
N ILE A 2 13.04 4.44 9.33
CA ILE A 2 13.23 5.86 8.95
C ILE A 2 12.02 6.72 9.33
N PHE A 3 10.82 6.26 9.08
CA PHE A 3 9.58 6.92 9.51
C PHE A 3 9.57 7.23 11.02
N ALA A 4 9.95 6.24 11.84
CA ALA A 4 9.94 6.36 13.30
C ALA A 4 11.01 7.34 13.84
N LEU A 5 12.02 7.67 13.03
CA LEU A 5 13.07 8.64 13.34
C LEU A 5 12.70 10.08 12.99
N SER A 6 11.47 10.31 12.49
CA SER A 6 11.02 11.66 12.16
C SER A 6 11.03 12.58 13.39
N GLU A 7 11.50 13.81 13.23
CA GLU A 7 11.46 14.87 14.25
C GLU A 7 10.03 15.16 14.76
N GLU A 8 9.03 14.83 13.98
CA GLU A 8 7.61 14.93 14.35
C GLU A 8 7.30 14.17 15.65
N PHE A 9 8.01 13.06 15.89
CA PHE A 9 7.75 12.15 17.01
C PHE A 9 8.69 12.33 18.21
N LYS A 10 9.57 13.32 18.20
CA LYS A 10 10.60 13.51 19.24
C LYS A 10 10.06 13.70 20.66
N TYR A 11 8.81 14.12 20.79
CA TYR A 11 8.17 14.35 22.10
C TYR A 11 7.26 13.19 22.55
N ILE A 12 7.23 12.07 21.84
CA ILE A 12 6.47 10.90 22.24
C ILE A 12 7.35 10.03 23.14
N PRO A 13 7.15 10.03 24.47
CA PRO A 13 7.95 9.20 25.38
C PRO A 13 7.43 7.77 25.43
N VAL A 14 8.27 6.87 25.94
CA VAL A 14 7.83 5.56 26.40
C VAL A 14 7.54 5.65 27.90
N ARG A 15 6.27 5.44 28.29
CA ARG A 15 5.83 5.49 29.68
C ARG A 15 5.97 4.11 30.33
N GLN A 16 6.15 4.07 31.65
CA GLN A 16 6.35 2.79 32.37
C GLN A 16 5.11 1.90 32.36
N ASP A 17 3.93 2.49 32.46
CA ASP A 17 2.63 1.81 32.48
C ASP A 17 2.23 1.17 31.15
N GLU A 18 2.80 1.64 30.03
CA GLU A 18 2.50 1.12 28.70
C GLU A 18 3.47 0.01 28.22
N LYS A 19 4.59 -0.20 28.91
CA LYS A 19 5.64 -1.14 28.46
C LYS A 19 5.15 -2.57 28.30
N LEU A 20 4.28 -3.03 29.20
CA LEU A 20 3.75 -4.39 29.12
C LEU A 20 2.88 -4.60 27.89
N GLU A 21 2.03 -3.63 27.55
CA GLU A 21 1.19 -3.68 26.36
C GLU A 21 2.04 -3.54 25.10
N LEU A 22 3.02 -2.63 25.10
CA LEU A 22 3.95 -2.45 23.99
C LEU A 22 4.75 -3.73 23.71
N ALA A 23 5.18 -4.47 24.76
CA ALA A 23 5.83 -5.76 24.62
C ALA A 23 4.92 -6.82 23.97
N LYS A 24 3.64 -6.85 24.35
CA LYS A 24 2.65 -7.74 23.73
C LYS A 24 2.44 -7.39 22.25
N LEU A 25 2.37 -6.11 21.91
CA LEU A 25 2.25 -5.65 20.53
C LEU A 25 3.49 -6.00 19.70
N LEU A 26 4.68 -5.81 20.26
CA LEU A 26 5.96 -6.15 19.62
C LEU A 26 6.02 -7.62 19.18
N GLY A 27 5.46 -8.54 19.97
CA GLY A 27 5.34 -9.95 19.61
C GLY A 27 4.27 -10.28 18.57
N ARG A 28 3.42 -9.31 18.19
CA ARG A 28 2.28 -9.51 17.27
C ARG A 28 2.44 -8.77 15.93
N VAL A 29 3.34 -7.81 15.85
CA VAL A 29 3.60 -7.08 14.61
C VAL A 29 4.36 -7.94 13.62
N PRO A 30 4.04 -7.86 12.31
CA PRO A 30 4.58 -8.78 11.30
C PRO A 30 6.04 -8.53 10.95
N ILE A 31 6.52 -7.29 11.07
CA ILE A 31 7.91 -6.94 10.75
C ILE A 31 8.69 -6.81 12.06
N PRO A 32 9.75 -7.61 12.26
CA PRO A 32 10.57 -7.53 13.45
C PRO A 32 11.17 -6.14 13.68
N VAL A 33 11.05 -5.63 14.89
CA VAL A 33 11.62 -4.34 15.31
C VAL A 33 12.91 -4.63 16.07
N LYS A 34 14.01 -4.00 15.67
CA LYS A 34 15.35 -4.23 16.22
C LYS A 34 15.65 -3.37 17.45
N GLU A 35 14.95 -2.25 17.55
CA GLU A 35 15.07 -1.28 18.63
C GLU A 35 14.51 -1.86 19.95
N THR A 36 15.06 -1.42 21.06
CA THR A 36 14.59 -1.86 22.39
C THR A 36 13.28 -1.18 22.76
N ILE A 37 12.49 -1.82 23.62
CA ILE A 37 11.17 -1.33 24.04
C ILE A 37 11.21 0.03 24.74
N ASP A 38 12.37 0.40 25.28
CA ASP A 38 12.58 1.67 25.98
C ASP A 38 12.81 2.85 25.02
N GLU A 39 13.06 2.55 23.73
CA GLU A 39 13.30 3.54 22.72
C GLU A 39 11.99 4.07 22.12
N PRO A 40 11.77 5.40 22.05
CA PRO A 40 10.61 5.99 21.38
C PRO A 40 10.40 5.48 19.94
N HIS A 41 11.49 5.27 19.21
CA HIS A 41 11.43 4.78 17.81
C HIS A 41 10.85 3.36 17.70
N CYS A 42 11.13 2.49 18.69
CA CYS A 42 10.50 1.18 18.79
C CYS A 42 8.98 1.34 18.91
N LYS A 43 8.53 2.15 19.84
CA LYS A 43 7.10 2.41 20.09
C LYS A 43 6.40 2.92 18.83
N ILE A 44 6.95 3.92 18.16
CA ILE A 44 6.35 4.51 16.95
C ILE A 44 6.27 3.49 15.82
N ASN A 45 7.33 2.70 15.62
CA ASN A 45 7.34 1.63 14.63
C ASN A 45 6.27 0.57 14.91
N VAL A 46 6.19 0.10 16.17
CA VAL A 46 5.18 -0.87 16.61
C VAL A 46 3.76 -0.32 16.45
N LEU A 47 3.53 0.95 16.80
CA LEU A 47 2.21 1.58 16.65
C LEU A 47 1.78 1.68 15.18
N LEU A 48 2.67 2.07 14.27
CA LEU A 48 2.35 2.10 12.84
C LEU A 48 2.00 0.70 12.32
N GLN A 49 2.79 -0.31 12.67
CA GLN A 49 2.52 -1.69 12.27
C GLN A 49 1.21 -2.21 12.88
N ALA A 50 0.94 -1.92 14.15
CA ALA A 50 -0.31 -2.27 14.83
C ALA A 50 -1.52 -1.64 14.13
N PHE A 51 -1.40 -0.39 13.68
CA PHE A 51 -2.44 0.30 12.90
C PHE A 51 -2.72 -0.41 11.57
N VAL A 52 -1.68 -0.71 10.79
CA VAL A 52 -1.81 -1.41 9.50
C VAL A 52 -2.40 -2.81 9.70
N SER A 53 -1.95 -3.52 10.73
CA SER A 53 -2.41 -4.88 11.07
C SER A 53 -3.78 -4.90 11.76
N ARG A 54 -4.39 -3.74 12.02
CA ARG A 54 -5.68 -3.60 12.71
C ARG A 54 -5.71 -4.27 14.09
N LEU A 55 -4.57 -4.26 14.80
CA LEU A 55 -4.47 -4.80 16.15
C LEU A 55 -5.24 -3.90 17.13
N LYS A 56 -5.92 -4.52 18.09
CA LYS A 56 -6.57 -3.80 19.18
C LYS A 56 -5.53 -3.41 20.24
N LEU A 57 -5.60 -2.17 20.68
CA LEU A 57 -4.85 -1.61 21.81
C LEU A 57 -5.82 -1.48 23.01
N GLU A 58 -5.31 -1.70 24.20
CA GLU A 58 -6.10 -1.66 25.44
C GLU A 58 -5.83 -0.37 26.24
N GLY A 59 -4.59 0.17 26.17
CA GLY A 59 -4.18 1.35 26.92
C GLY A 59 -4.59 2.68 26.28
N LEU A 60 -5.24 3.57 27.03
CA LEU A 60 -5.66 4.89 26.53
C LEU A 60 -4.47 5.74 26.06
N ALA A 61 -3.33 5.67 26.75
CA ALA A 61 -2.13 6.42 26.41
C ALA A 61 -1.55 5.96 25.04
N LEU A 62 -1.45 4.65 24.81
CA LEU A 62 -1.03 4.09 23.53
C LEU A 62 -2.02 4.39 22.41
N MET A 63 -3.31 4.40 22.70
CA MET A 63 -4.35 4.77 21.72
C MET A 63 -4.21 6.24 21.29
N ALA A 64 -3.95 7.16 22.24
CA ALA A 64 -3.73 8.56 21.92
C ALA A 64 -2.48 8.75 21.05
N ASP A 65 -1.38 8.11 21.40
CA ASP A 65 -0.15 8.16 20.61
C ASP A 65 -0.32 7.48 19.25
N LEU A 66 -1.11 6.40 19.16
CA LEU A 66 -1.47 5.77 17.87
C LEU A 66 -2.19 6.76 16.95
N VAL A 67 -3.17 7.50 17.48
CA VAL A 67 -3.91 8.52 16.69
C VAL A 67 -2.93 9.57 16.15
N TYR A 68 -2.05 10.08 16.98
CA TYR A 68 -1.06 11.08 16.58
C TYR A 68 -0.11 10.54 15.50
N VAL A 69 0.44 9.34 15.68
CA VAL A 69 1.34 8.67 14.72
C VAL A 69 0.63 8.46 13.38
N THR A 70 -0.63 8.00 13.40
CA THR A 70 -1.37 7.69 12.16
C THR A 70 -1.83 8.93 11.41
N GLN A 71 -2.21 10.00 12.11
CA GLN A 71 -2.53 11.29 11.47
C GLN A 71 -1.33 11.88 10.73
N SER A 72 -0.12 11.70 11.26
CA SER A 72 1.11 12.17 10.63
C SER A 72 1.66 11.22 9.55
N ALA A 73 1.25 9.94 9.57
CA ALA A 73 1.84 8.90 8.74
C ALA A 73 1.76 9.19 7.24
N GLY A 74 0.59 9.57 6.74
CA GLY A 74 0.39 9.84 5.31
C GLY A 74 1.30 10.96 4.80
N ARG A 75 1.42 12.05 5.56
CA ARG A 75 2.26 13.22 5.23
C ARG A 75 3.75 12.87 5.23
N ILE A 76 4.22 12.18 6.28
CA ILE A 76 5.63 11.82 6.41
C ILE A 76 6.04 10.81 5.34
N LEU A 77 5.24 9.76 5.11
CA LEU A 77 5.54 8.75 4.10
C LEU A 77 5.52 9.34 2.69
N ARG A 78 4.59 10.27 2.39
CA ARG A 78 4.58 10.98 1.12
C ARG A 78 5.82 11.85 0.95
N ALA A 79 6.26 12.57 1.99
CA ALA A 79 7.49 13.33 1.94
C ALA A 79 8.72 12.44 1.68
N MET A 80 8.79 11.27 2.30
CA MET A 80 9.85 10.29 2.01
C MET A 80 9.83 9.84 0.55
N PHE A 81 8.66 9.57 -0.01
CA PHE A 81 8.50 9.21 -1.41
C PHE A 81 8.95 10.35 -2.34
N GLU A 82 8.51 11.58 -2.11
CA GLU A 82 8.88 12.75 -2.92
C GLU A 82 10.38 13.06 -2.86
N ILE A 83 11.01 12.87 -1.69
CA ILE A 83 12.47 13.00 -1.55
C ILE A 83 13.17 11.93 -2.40
N ALA A 84 12.72 10.68 -2.35
CA ALA A 84 13.30 9.60 -3.14
C ALA A 84 13.16 9.86 -4.65
N LEU A 85 11.99 10.37 -5.10
CA LEU A 85 11.76 10.79 -6.49
C LEU A 85 12.76 11.88 -6.92
N LYS A 86 12.89 12.94 -6.11
CA LYS A 86 13.82 14.05 -6.40
C LYS A 86 15.30 13.63 -6.40
N LYS A 87 15.65 12.62 -5.60
CA LYS A 87 16.99 12.04 -5.56
C LYS A 87 17.25 11.04 -6.68
N GLY A 88 16.22 10.64 -7.42
CA GLY A 88 16.32 9.67 -8.49
C GLY A 88 16.51 8.22 -8.00
N TRP A 89 16.20 7.92 -6.74
CA TRP A 89 16.36 6.57 -6.16
C TRP A 89 15.18 5.67 -6.48
N ALA A 90 15.27 4.88 -7.54
CA ALA A 90 14.14 4.10 -8.06
C ALA A 90 13.61 3.07 -7.06
N GLY A 91 14.48 2.22 -6.50
CA GLY A 91 14.08 1.22 -5.51
C GLY A 91 13.44 1.83 -4.27
N VAL A 92 14.10 2.87 -3.69
CA VAL A 92 13.59 3.56 -2.49
C VAL A 92 12.26 4.28 -2.76
N ALA A 93 12.07 4.86 -3.95
CA ALA A 93 10.82 5.53 -4.32
C ALA A 93 9.67 4.52 -4.42
N LYS A 94 9.89 3.36 -5.05
CA LYS A 94 8.90 2.27 -5.14
C LYS A 94 8.50 1.77 -3.75
N ASP A 95 9.48 1.54 -2.88
CA ASP A 95 9.23 1.09 -1.49
C ASP A 95 8.49 2.14 -0.67
N ALA A 96 8.87 3.41 -0.80
CA ALA A 96 8.20 4.51 -0.11
C ALA A 96 6.75 4.68 -0.59
N LEU A 97 6.49 4.55 -1.90
CA LEU A 97 5.14 4.57 -2.46
C LEU A 97 4.31 3.37 -1.97
N ALA A 98 4.91 2.18 -1.89
CA ALA A 98 4.25 1.01 -1.32
C ALA A 98 3.88 1.23 0.16
N LEU A 99 4.75 1.86 0.95
CA LEU A 99 4.45 2.24 2.34
C LEU A 99 3.35 3.29 2.45
N CYS A 100 3.30 4.28 1.55
CA CYS A 100 2.19 5.23 1.47
C CYS A 100 0.85 4.49 1.29
N LYS A 101 0.79 3.60 0.30
CA LYS A 101 -0.41 2.77 0.04
C LYS A 101 -0.76 1.87 1.23
N THR A 102 0.24 1.25 1.86
CA THR A 102 0.08 0.41 3.05
C THR A 102 -0.57 1.16 4.21
N ALA A 103 -0.09 2.37 4.49
CA ALA A 103 -0.64 3.20 5.57
C ALA A 103 -2.04 3.74 5.21
N GLU A 104 -2.25 4.23 3.98
CA GLU A 104 -3.51 4.80 3.51
C GLU A 104 -4.64 3.76 3.47
N LYS A 105 -4.37 2.60 2.90
CA LYS A 105 -5.37 1.51 2.77
C LYS A 105 -5.45 0.62 4.02
N ARG A 106 -4.58 0.83 5.02
CA ARG A 106 -4.50 0.02 6.25
C ARG A 106 -4.43 -1.46 5.96
N MET A 107 -3.52 -1.85 5.08
CA MET A 107 -3.33 -3.24 4.68
C MET A 107 -1.89 -3.49 4.22
N TRP A 108 -1.39 -4.68 4.50
CA TRP A 108 -0.09 -5.12 4.03
C TRP A 108 -0.13 -5.52 2.55
N PRO A 109 0.98 -5.40 1.81
CA PRO A 109 1.04 -5.82 0.40
C PRO A 109 0.73 -7.30 0.16
N THR A 110 0.88 -8.13 1.19
CA THR A 110 0.58 -9.57 1.17
C THR A 110 -0.91 -9.89 1.36
N MET A 111 -1.71 -8.90 1.74
CA MET A 111 -3.15 -9.06 1.91
C MET A 111 -3.87 -8.92 0.56
N THR A 112 -5.01 -9.61 0.44
CA THR A 112 -5.82 -9.51 -0.78
C THR A 112 -6.37 -8.10 -1.01
N PRO A 113 -6.26 -7.54 -2.23
CA PRO A 113 -6.86 -6.26 -2.58
C PRO A 113 -8.37 -6.17 -2.38
N LEU A 114 -9.06 -7.31 -2.29
CA LEU A 114 -10.50 -7.37 -1.96
C LEU A 114 -10.86 -6.70 -0.63
N ARG A 115 -9.90 -6.53 0.28
CA ARG A 115 -10.08 -5.80 1.55
C ARG A 115 -10.46 -4.32 1.36
N GLN A 116 -10.24 -3.76 0.18
CA GLN A 116 -10.56 -2.37 -0.13
C GLN A 116 -12.04 -2.16 -0.45
N PHE A 117 -12.78 -3.23 -0.70
CA PHE A 117 -14.22 -3.18 -0.99
C PHE A 117 -15.03 -3.37 0.29
N PRO A 118 -15.79 -2.36 0.74
CA PRO A 118 -16.59 -2.45 1.97
C PRO A 118 -17.62 -3.58 1.94
N GLU A 119 -18.14 -3.89 0.76
CA GLU A 119 -19.12 -4.97 0.53
C GLU A 119 -18.51 -6.38 0.53
N CYS A 120 -17.17 -6.50 0.55
CA CYS A 120 -16.52 -7.80 0.59
C CYS A 120 -16.62 -8.43 1.97
N SER A 121 -17.25 -9.60 2.07
CA SER A 121 -17.43 -10.27 3.35
C SER A 121 -16.09 -10.76 3.93
N PRO A 122 -15.93 -10.77 5.28
CA PRO A 122 -14.74 -11.32 5.92
C PRO A 122 -14.44 -12.77 5.55
N GLU A 123 -15.47 -13.54 5.18
CA GLU A 123 -15.33 -14.93 4.76
C GLU A 123 -14.64 -15.03 3.39
N ILE A 124 -15.04 -14.19 2.43
CA ILE A 124 -14.40 -14.10 1.11
C ILE A 124 -12.94 -13.70 1.26
N ILE A 125 -12.67 -12.65 2.05
CA ILE A 125 -11.30 -12.18 2.34
C ILE A 125 -10.44 -13.32 2.90
N LYS A 126 -10.95 -14.01 3.92
CA LYS A 126 -10.23 -15.14 4.57
C LYS A 126 -9.95 -16.30 3.62
N LYS A 127 -10.84 -16.57 2.69
CA LYS A 127 -10.65 -17.58 1.65
C LYS A 127 -9.61 -17.12 0.63
N ALA A 128 -9.75 -15.91 0.10
CA ALA A 128 -8.81 -15.34 -0.88
C ALA A 128 -7.36 -15.29 -0.34
N GLU A 129 -7.16 -14.97 0.94
CA GLU A 129 -5.83 -14.93 1.56
C GLU A 129 -5.20 -16.29 1.86
N ARG A 130 -5.96 -17.37 1.74
CA ARG A 130 -5.44 -18.74 1.88
C ARG A 130 -4.99 -19.35 0.56
N ILE A 131 -5.32 -18.69 -0.53
CA ILE A 131 -5.07 -19.19 -1.88
C ILE A 131 -3.83 -18.49 -2.39
N ASP A 132 -2.85 -19.27 -2.81
CA ASP A 132 -1.61 -18.75 -3.42
C ASP A 132 -1.80 -18.53 -4.92
N VAL A 133 -2.65 -17.54 -5.26
CA VAL A 133 -2.93 -17.13 -6.63
C VAL A 133 -2.65 -15.64 -6.77
N PRO A 134 -1.78 -15.24 -7.72
CA PRO A 134 -1.47 -13.83 -7.96
C PRO A 134 -2.74 -13.02 -8.28
N TRP A 135 -2.81 -11.80 -7.74
CA TRP A 135 -3.95 -10.90 -7.95
C TRP A 135 -4.30 -10.68 -9.43
N GLN A 136 -3.28 -10.64 -10.28
CA GLN A 136 -3.44 -10.45 -11.73
C GLN A 136 -4.30 -11.54 -12.39
N GLN A 137 -4.29 -12.77 -11.88
CA GLN A 137 -5.10 -13.85 -12.43
C GLN A 137 -6.59 -13.68 -12.13
N TYR A 138 -6.96 -12.91 -11.09
CA TYR A 138 -8.37 -12.66 -10.78
C TYR A 138 -9.10 -11.93 -11.90
N PHE A 139 -8.40 -11.10 -12.70
CA PHE A 139 -8.98 -10.37 -13.82
C PHE A 139 -9.38 -11.26 -15.01
N ASP A 140 -8.78 -12.44 -15.11
CA ASP A 140 -8.99 -13.37 -16.22
C ASP A 140 -10.04 -14.45 -15.92
N LEU A 141 -10.60 -14.43 -14.69
CA LEU A 141 -11.56 -15.44 -14.24
C LEU A 141 -12.99 -15.00 -14.50
N ASP A 142 -13.78 -15.93 -15.04
CA ASP A 142 -15.22 -15.81 -15.11
C ASP A 142 -15.89 -16.16 -13.75
N PRO A 143 -17.15 -15.79 -13.53
CA PRO A 143 -17.82 -16.02 -12.26
C PRO A 143 -17.85 -17.50 -11.77
N PRO A 144 -18.07 -18.52 -12.62
CA PRO A 144 -17.98 -19.91 -12.21
C PRO A 144 -16.57 -20.28 -11.69
N ARG A 145 -15.52 -19.96 -12.45
CA ARG A 145 -14.13 -20.26 -12.07
C ARG A 145 -13.70 -19.49 -10.83
N MET A 146 -14.12 -18.24 -10.70
CA MET A 146 -13.90 -17.45 -9.47
C MET A 146 -14.55 -18.13 -8.26
N GLY A 147 -15.77 -18.64 -8.42
CA GLY A 147 -16.47 -19.37 -7.37
C GLY A 147 -15.77 -20.68 -6.99
N GLU A 148 -15.24 -21.41 -7.96
CA GLU A 148 -14.42 -22.61 -7.74
C GLU A 148 -13.13 -22.31 -7.01
N LEU A 149 -12.38 -21.30 -7.48
CA LEU A 149 -11.12 -20.85 -6.87
C LEU A 149 -11.29 -20.55 -5.39
N LEU A 150 -12.34 -19.82 -5.04
CA LEU A 150 -12.61 -19.42 -3.66
C LEU A 150 -13.28 -20.54 -2.83
N GLY A 151 -13.73 -21.64 -3.47
CA GLY A 151 -14.58 -22.64 -2.85
C GLY A 151 -15.93 -22.07 -2.38
N MET A 152 -16.45 -21.06 -3.10
CA MET A 152 -17.65 -20.28 -2.77
C MET A 152 -18.44 -19.93 -4.04
N GLN A 153 -19.04 -20.94 -4.68
CA GLN A 153 -19.67 -20.78 -6.01
C GLN A 153 -20.71 -19.65 -6.08
N LYS A 154 -21.50 -19.46 -5.02
CA LYS A 154 -22.52 -18.39 -4.96
C LYS A 154 -21.94 -16.97 -4.99
N HIS A 155 -20.67 -16.79 -4.62
CA HIS A 155 -20.02 -15.48 -4.50
C HIS A 155 -19.13 -15.12 -5.70
N GLY A 156 -18.94 -16.03 -6.67
CA GLY A 156 -18.07 -15.81 -7.82
C GLY A 156 -18.44 -14.52 -8.59
N ARG A 157 -19.73 -14.31 -8.90
CA ARG A 157 -20.21 -13.10 -9.57
C ARG A 157 -19.95 -11.83 -8.75
N GLN A 158 -20.15 -11.88 -7.43
CA GLN A 158 -19.89 -10.73 -6.54
C GLN A 158 -18.41 -10.35 -6.57
N VAL A 159 -17.52 -11.32 -6.50
CA VAL A 159 -16.06 -11.07 -6.53
C VAL A 159 -15.64 -10.57 -7.89
N CYS A 160 -16.12 -11.14 -9.01
CA CYS A 160 -15.83 -10.61 -10.34
C CYS A 160 -16.27 -9.15 -10.51
N ASN A 161 -17.44 -8.75 -9.98
CA ASN A 161 -17.89 -7.36 -10.01
C ASN A 161 -17.02 -6.42 -9.16
N MET A 162 -16.39 -6.90 -8.08
CA MET A 162 -15.41 -6.12 -7.33
C MET A 162 -14.10 -5.99 -8.11
N VAL A 163 -13.65 -7.08 -8.71
CA VAL A 163 -12.40 -7.13 -9.52
C VAL A 163 -12.51 -6.24 -10.75
N SER A 164 -13.66 -6.24 -11.46
CA SER A 164 -13.86 -5.38 -12.64
C SER A 164 -13.78 -3.88 -12.33
N ARG A 165 -14.09 -3.48 -11.11
CA ARG A 165 -13.99 -2.09 -10.63
C ARG A 165 -12.62 -1.74 -10.05
N PHE A 166 -11.70 -2.70 -9.93
CA PHE A 166 -10.35 -2.40 -9.41
C PHE A 166 -9.53 -1.64 -10.45
N PRO A 167 -8.97 -0.45 -10.12
CA PRO A 167 -8.26 0.38 -11.09
C PRO A 167 -7.11 -0.35 -11.75
N ARG A 168 -7.15 -0.46 -13.06
CA ARG A 168 -6.15 -1.12 -13.89
C ARG A 168 -5.94 -0.35 -15.20
N LEU A 169 -4.68 -0.23 -15.60
CA LEU A 169 -4.30 0.34 -16.89
C LEU A 169 -3.54 -0.70 -17.71
N ASP A 170 -3.89 -0.82 -18.97
CA ASP A 170 -3.06 -1.49 -19.96
C ASP A 170 -2.06 -0.47 -20.51
N VAL A 171 -0.78 -0.80 -20.45
CA VAL A 171 0.32 0.08 -20.82
C VAL A 171 1.02 -0.47 -22.05
N GLN A 172 1.09 0.34 -23.10
CA GLN A 172 1.91 0.05 -24.28
C GLN A 172 2.99 1.12 -24.39
N ALA A 173 4.24 0.69 -24.56
CA ALA A 173 5.38 1.58 -24.69
C ALA A 173 6.05 1.41 -26.06
N GLN A 174 6.27 2.53 -26.75
CA GLN A 174 7.08 2.58 -27.98
C GLN A 174 8.34 3.41 -27.69
N VAL A 175 9.50 2.84 -27.96
CA VAL A 175 10.80 3.48 -27.71
C VAL A 175 11.50 3.70 -29.05
N GLN A 176 11.85 4.95 -29.33
CA GLN A 176 12.56 5.35 -30.54
C GLN A 176 13.84 6.10 -30.18
N PRO A 177 15.03 5.62 -30.59
CA PRO A 177 16.26 6.37 -30.47
C PRO A 177 16.26 7.54 -31.47
N ILE A 178 16.37 8.77 -30.97
CA ILE A 178 16.46 9.99 -31.81
C ILE A 178 17.92 10.34 -32.06
N THR A 179 18.76 10.28 -31.01
CA THR A 179 20.21 10.47 -31.12
C THR A 179 20.92 9.43 -30.21
N LYS A 180 22.26 9.46 -30.19
CA LYS A 180 23.06 8.59 -29.29
C LYS A 180 22.75 8.79 -27.80
N SER A 181 22.19 9.94 -27.44
CA SER A 181 21.91 10.32 -26.03
C SER A 181 20.45 10.68 -25.78
N LEU A 182 19.56 10.58 -26.78
CA LEU A 182 18.17 10.95 -26.68
C LEU A 182 17.27 9.83 -27.15
N LEU A 183 16.40 9.36 -26.25
CA LEU A 183 15.32 8.43 -26.54
C LEU A 183 13.97 9.15 -26.49
N ARG A 184 13.11 8.86 -27.46
CA ARG A 184 11.69 9.19 -27.37
C ARG A 184 10.95 7.97 -26.85
N VAL A 185 10.23 8.15 -25.75
CA VAL A 185 9.35 7.12 -25.22
C VAL A 185 7.92 7.61 -25.33
N GLU A 186 7.09 6.86 -26.02
CA GLU A 186 5.65 7.13 -26.19
C GLU A 186 4.88 6.07 -25.41
N LEU A 187 4.03 6.49 -24.46
CA LEU A 187 3.21 5.63 -23.65
C LEU A 187 1.75 5.77 -24.04
N THR A 188 1.12 4.65 -24.37
CA THR A 188 -0.34 4.57 -24.53
C THR A 188 -0.92 3.90 -23.31
N LEU A 189 -1.77 4.62 -22.58
CA LEU A 189 -2.41 4.16 -21.34
C LEU A 189 -3.89 3.96 -21.61
N THR A 190 -4.35 2.72 -21.52
CA THR A 190 -5.76 2.37 -21.77
C THR A 190 -6.41 1.89 -20.47
N PRO A 191 -7.45 2.57 -19.95
CA PRO A 191 -8.18 2.10 -18.78
C PRO A 191 -8.84 0.74 -19.08
N ASN A 192 -8.64 -0.21 -18.16
CA ASN A 192 -9.21 -1.55 -18.27
C ASN A 192 -9.91 -1.92 -16.95
N PHE A 193 -10.90 -1.11 -16.56
CA PHE A 193 -11.74 -1.32 -15.38
C PHE A 193 -13.07 -0.55 -15.52
N GLU A 194 -14.07 -0.98 -14.76
CA GLU A 194 -15.36 -0.28 -14.69
C GLU A 194 -15.29 0.87 -13.69
N TRP A 195 -15.60 2.07 -14.17
CA TRP A 195 -15.62 3.26 -13.31
C TRP A 195 -16.84 3.27 -12.37
N ASP A 196 -16.56 3.39 -11.07
CA ASP A 196 -17.57 3.55 -10.03
C ASP A 196 -17.31 4.86 -9.27
N ASP A 197 -18.23 5.81 -9.39
CA ASP A 197 -18.09 7.16 -8.81
C ASP A 197 -17.93 7.13 -7.27
N ASN A 198 -18.45 6.09 -6.60
CA ASN A 198 -18.32 5.92 -5.15
C ASN A 198 -16.94 5.43 -4.72
N LEU A 199 -16.24 4.70 -5.58
CA LEU A 199 -14.90 4.17 -5.32
C LEU A 199 -13.80 5.11 -5.81
N HIS A 200 -13.94 5.60 -7.04
CA HIS A 200 -12.89 6.34 -7.75
C HIS A 200 -13.06 7.87 -7.63
N GLY A 201 -14.25 8.31 -7.19
CA GLY A 201 -14.55 9.73 -7.12
C GLY A 201 -14.53 10.42 -8.48
N ARG A 202 -13.88 11.58 -8.58
CA ARG A 202 -13.80 12.37 -9.81
C ARG A 202 -12.56 12.07 -10.66
N ALA A 203 -11.54 11.48 -10.06
CA ALA A 203 -10.28 11.18 -10.72
C ALA A 203 -9.47 10.16 -9.94
N GLU A 204 -8.80 9.26 -10.67
CA GLU A 204 -7.81 8.33 -10.14
C GLU A 204 -6.41 8.83 -10.48
N GLY A 205 -5.54 8.90 -9.45
CA GLY A 205 -4.16 9.38 -9.57
C GLY A 205 -3.18 8.24 -9.85
N TRP A 206 -2.34 8.43 -10.85
CA TRP A 206 -1.34 7.45 -11.27
C TRP A 206 0.04 8.08 -11.30
N TRP A 207 1.03 7.33 -10.83
CA TRP A 207 2.44 7.68 -10.98
C TRP A 207 3.05 6.91 -12.15
N ILE A 208 3.76 7.64 -13.01
CA ILE A 208 4.62 7.07 -14.04
C ILE A 208 6.04 7.22 -13.56
N ILE A 209 6.76 6.11 -13.47
CA ILE A 209 8.18 6.10 -13.09
C ILE A 209 8.91 5.28 -14.16
N VAL A 210 9.86 5.92 -14.83
CA VAL A 210 10.76 5.29 -15.79
C VAL A 210 12.11 5.16 -15.11
N GLU A 211 12.60 3.96 -14.99
CA GLU A 211 13.88 3.64 -14.35
C GLU A 211 14.89 3.11 -15.38
N ASP A 212 16.15 3.11 -15.00
CA ASP A 212 17.19 2.46 -15.79
C ASP A 212 17.04 0.93 -15.79
N CYS A 213 17.88 0.25 -16.60
CA CYS A 213 17.81 -1.21 -16.73
C CYS A 213 18.18 -1.95 -15.44
N ASP A 214 18.94 -1.32 -14.55
CA ASP A 214 19.36 -1.88 -13.27
C ASP A 214 18.33 -1.62 -12.14
N GLY A 215 17.35 -0.76 -12.40
CA GLY A 215 16.30 -0.39 -11.45
C GLY A 215 16.79 0.47 -10.28
N GLU A 216 17.94 1.15 -10.46
CA GLU A 216 18.57 1.97 -9.42
C GLU A 216 18.21 3.45 -9.54
N GLN A 217 18.17 3.97 -10.78
CA GLN A 217 17.96 5.39 -11.05
C GLN A 217 16.63 5.65 -11.76
N ILE A 218 15.94 6.70 -11.33
CA ILE A 218 14.76 7.24 -12.01
C ILE A 218 15.24 8.15 -13.14
N LEU A 219 14.91 7.80 -14.38
CA LEU A 219 15.19 8.59 -15.57
C LEU A 219 14.12 9.65 -15.82
N PHE A 220 12.87 9.31 -15.50
CA PHE A 220 11.72 10.20 -15.64
C PHE A 220 10.63 9.81 -14.65
N HIS A 221 9.90 10.78 -14.15
CA HIS A 221 8.68 10.53 -13.38
C HIS A 221 7.66 11.63 -13.64
N ASP A 222 6.39 11.25 -13.61
CA ASP A 222 5.27 12.17 -13.71
C ASP A 222 4.04 11.60 -13.00
N GLN A 223 3.07 12.46 -12.73
CA GLN A 223 1.78 12.07 -12.19
C GLN A 223 0.67 12.51 -13.13
N PHE A 224 -0.23 11.62 -13.48
CA PHE A 224 -1.42 11.98 -14.23
C PHE A 224 -2.70 11.60 -13.49
N LEU A 225 -3.76 12.31 -13.79
CA LEU A 225 -5.10 12.08 -13.26
C LEU A 225 -5.99 11.54 -14.37
N LEU A 226 -6.38 10.27 -14.22
CA LEU A 226 -7.40 9.68 -15.07
C LEU A 226 -8.77 10.19 -14.61
N ARG A 227 -9.53 10.76 -15.54
CA ARG A 227 -10.89 11.23 -15.31
C ARG A 227 -11.86 10.39 -16.15
N LYS A 228 -13.10 10.27 -15.65
CA LYS A 228 -14.19 9.60 -16.36
C LYS A 228 -14.46 10.28 -17.69
#